data_643910975062251c7e8918230cfa4ffa
#
_entry.id   643910975062251c7e8918230cfa4ffa
#
_cell.length_a   1.000
_cell.length_b   1.000
_cell.length_c   1.000
_cell.angle_alpha   90.00
_cell.angle_beta   90.00
_cell.angle_gamma   90.00
#
_symmetry.space_group_name_H-M   'P 1'
#
loop_
_entity.id
_entity.type
_entity.pdbx_description
1 polymer ?
#
loop_
_entity_poly.entity_id
_entity_poly.type
_entity_poly.pdbx_seq_one_letter_code
_entity_poly.pdbx_strand_id
1 'polypeptide(L)'
;EYLINEGGEFYHGFTYSGHPVACAAGLATLEIYQETDLLDTVTNTTAPHWAAAIARLSDHEIVGEVRSQGMLGAIELVREKGTKDRIAPDSAAAVFCRNSAIQNGFMVRQVGDGLILSPPLIITESEIDQLIAGVHAALDATAAAF
;
A
#
# COMPACT_ATOMS: atom_id res chain seq x y z
N GLU A 1 31.25 0.22 -14.33
CA GLU A 1 32.28 0.22 -15.39
C GLU A 1 31.63 0.27 -16.77
N TYR A 2 30.62 -0.56 -17.09
CA TYR A 2 29.89 -0.52 -18.35
C TYR A 2 29.24 0.83 -18.63
N LEU A 3 28.53 1.41 -17.65
CA LEU A 3 27.87 2.72 -17.79
C LEU A 3 28.87 3.85 -18.06
N ILE A 4 30.10 3.75 -17.55
CA ILE A 4 31.14 4.75 -17.74
C ILE A 4 31.78 4.60 -19.13
N ASN A 5 32.04 3.39 -19.58
CA ASN A 5 32.80 3.10 -20.78
C ASN A 5 31.97 2.96 -22.06
N GLU A 6 30.76 2.36 -21.93
CA GLU A 6 29.93 1.98 -23.07
C GLU A 6 28.55 2.68 -23.08
N GLY A 7 28.11 3.19 -21.92
CA GLY A 7 26.76 3.74 -21.74
C GLY A 7 26.60 5.19 -22.23
N GLY A 8 27.68 5.87 -22.59
CA GLY A 8 27.63 7.30 -22.93
C GLY A 8 27.29 8.18 -21.75
N GLU A 9 26.66 9.34 -22.00
CA GLU A 9 26.22 10.23 -20.93
C GLU A 9 25.02 9.65 -20.16
N PHE A 10 25.13 9.60 -18.85
CA PHE A 10 24.05 9.15 -17.95
C PHE A 10 23.15 10.33 -17.57
N TYR A 11 22.11 10.54 -18.36
CA TYR A 11 21.11 11.58 -18.09
C TYR A 11 20.13 11.13 -17.00
N HIS A 12 20.51 11.30 -15.75
CA HIS A 12 19.66 10.99 -14.62
C HIS A 12 19.70 12.10 -13.59
N GLY A 13 18.52 12.64 -13.25
CA GLY A 13 18.38 13.68 -12.27
C GLY A 13 16.96 14.24 -12.25
N PHE A 14 16.63 14.92 -11.17
CA PHE A 14 15.37 15.62 -11.02
C PHE A 14 15.62 17.11 -10.93
N THR A 15 14.69 17.94 -11.40
CA THR A 15 14.80 19.40 -11.39
C THR A 15 15.13 19.96 -9.99
N TYR A 16 14.63 19.31 -8.93
CA TYR A 16 14.87 19.73 -7.55
C TYR A 16 15.94 18.90 -6.81
N SER A 17 16.74 18.10 -7.52
CA SER A 17 17.85 17.37 -6.90
C SER A 17 18.80 18.34 -6.20
N GLY A 18 19.22 17.99 -4.97
CA GLY A 18 20.12 18.81 -4.16
C GLY A 18 19.46 20.04 -3.52
N HIS A 19 18.13 20.16 -3.53
CA HIS A 19 17.45 21.28 -2.88
C HIS A 19 17.77 21.30 -1.37
N PRO A 20 18.35 22.41 -0.81
CA PRO A 20 18.90 22.39 0.55
C PRO A 20 17.89 22.02 1.64
N VAL A 21 16.66 22.55 1.55
CA VAL A 21 15.61 22.25 2.54
C VAL A 21 15.18 20.78 2.47
N ALA A 22 15.05 20.22 1.27
CA ALA A 22 14.71 18.80 1.09
C ALA A 22 15.83 17.89 1.63
N CYS A 23 17.09 18.27 1.39
CA CYS A 23 18.25 17.53 1.93
C CYS A 23 18.28 17.60 3.46
N ALA A 24 18.03 18.76 4.07
CA ALA A 24 17.96 18.90 5.51
C ALA A 24 16.84 18.06 6.13
N ALA A 25 15.64 18.06 5.52
CA ALA A 25 14.53 17.21 5.95
C ALA A 25 14.86 15.71 5.81
N GLY A 26 15.55 15.34 4.72
CA GLY A 26 16.02 13.96 4.51
C GLY A 26 17.03 13.52 5.57
N LEU A 27 17.99 14.37 5.92
CA LEU A 27 18.96 14.07 6.98
C LEU A 27 18.28 13.90 8.34
N ALA A 28 17.37 14.80 8.71
CA ALA A 28 16.60 14.67 9.95
C ALA A 28 15.77 13.39 10.00
N THR A 29 15.21 12.96 8.86
CA THR A 29 14.49 11.69 8.76
C THR A 29 15.41 10.49 9.01
N LEU A 30 16.62 10.50 8.46
CA LEU A 30 17.61 9.43 8.68
C LEU A 30 18.08 9.39 10.14
N GLU A 31 18.25 10.54 10.79
CA GLU A 31 18.57 10.63 12.22
C GLU A 31 17.47 9.98 13.06
N ILE A 32 16.19 10.30 12.79
CA ILE A 32 15.04 9.66 13.48
C ILE A 32 15.07 8.14 13.30
N TYR A 33 15.37 7.63 12.11
CA TYR A 33 15.46 6.19 11.86
C TYR A 33 16.52 5.52 12.71
N GLN A 34 17.65 6.20 12.93
CA GLN A 34 18.74 5.68 13.75
C GLN A 34 18.47 5.77 15.26
N GLU A 35 17.81 6.85 15.70
CA GLU A 35 17.53 7.09 17.12
C GLU A 35 16.38 6.25 17.67
N THR A 36 15.42 5.86 16.81
CA THR A 36 14.18 5.20 17.23
C THR A 36 14.14 3.71 16.96
N ASP A 37 15.21 3.10 16.44
CA ASP A 37 15.24 1.70 15.99
C ASP A 37 14.05 1.34 15.08
N LEU A 38 13.55 2.32 14.32
CA LEU A 38 12.33 2.21 13.55
C LEU A 38 12.36 1.02 12.57
N LEU A 39 13.49 0.83 11.88
CA LEU A 39 13.62 -0.24 10.88
C LEU A 39 13.58 -1.62 11.53
N ASP A 40 14.18 -1.77 12.69
CA ASP A 40 14.14 -3.03 13.46
C ASP A 40 12.74 -3.31 13.99
N THR A 41 12.04 -2.29 14.49
CA THR A 41 10.64 -2.39 14.92
C THR A 41 9.74 -2.78 13.76
N VAL A 42 9.89 -2.13 12.60
CA VAL A 42 9.12 -2.47 11.40
C VAL A 42 9.39 -3.90 10.97
N THR A 43 10.66 -4.31 10.89
CA THR A 43 11.05 -5.63 10.40
C THR A 43 10.56 -6.76 11.30
N ASN A 44 10.71 -6.58 12.61
CA ASN A 44 10.50 -7.67 13.57
C ASN A 44 9.11 -7.68 14.21
N THR A 45 8.36 -6.59 14.14
CA THR A 45 7.06 -6.45 14.80
C THR A 45 5.96 -6.01 13.83
N THR A 46 6.08 -4.79 13.27
CA THR A 46 4.98 -4.16 12.54
C THR A 46 4.69 -4.85 11.21
N ALA A 47 5.72 -5.19 10.41
CA ALA A 47 5.51 -5.84 9.12
C ALA A 47 5.00 -7.28 9.23
N PRO A 48 5.43 -8.11 10.19
CA PRO A 48 4.79 -9.41 10.44
C PRO A 48 3.31 -9.28 10.83
N HIS A 49 2.94 -8.34 11.71
CA HIS A 49 1.55 -8.08 12.07
C HIS A 49 0.75 -7.60 10.86
N TRP A 50 1.29 -6.65 10.09
CA TRP A 50 0.69 -6.19 8.84
C TRP A 50 0.43 -7.31 7.85
N ALA A 51 1.42 -8.17 7.61
CA ALA A 51 1.27 -9.29 6.68
C ALA A 51 0.17 -10.26 7.12
N ALA A 52 0.09 -10.57 8.42
CA ALA A 52 -0.96 -11.41 8.97
C ALA A 52 -2.33 -10.75 8.90
N ALA A 53 -2.40 -9.44 9.16
CA ALA A 53 -3.65 -8.69 9.16
C ALA A 53 -4.24 -8.56 7.75
N ILE A 54 -3.43 -8.14 6.76
CA ILE A 54 -3.90 -7.97 5.38
C ILE A 54 -4.26 -9.33 4.73
N ALA A 55 -3.56 -10.40 5.09
CA ALA A 55 -3.85 -11.74 4.56
C ALA A 55 -5.28 -12.21 4.87
N ARG A 56 -5.86 -11.77 6.00
CA ARG A 56 -7.26 -12.10 6.36
C ARG A 56 -8.28 -11.59 5.34
N LEU A 57 -7.95 -10.54 4.59
CA LEU A 57 -8.82 -10.03 3.53
C LEU A 57 -8.98 -11.00 2.36
N SER A 58 -8.09 -11.99 2.23
CA SER A 58 -8.22 -13.04 1.21
C SER A 58 -9.46 -13.90 1.38
N ASP A 59 -10.05 -13.93 2.58
CA ASP A 59 -11.26 -14.72 2.84
C ASP A 59 -12.52 -14.06 2.27
N HIS A 60 -12.46 -12.74 2.01
CA HIS A 60 -13.60 -11.99 1.47
C HIS A 60 -13.96 -12.45 0.05
N GLU A 61 -15.25 -12.58 -0.25
CA GLU A 61 -15.77 -13.19 -1.50
C GLU A 61 -15.31 -12.50 -2.78
N ILE A 62 -15.19 -11.16 -2.78
CA ILE A 62 -14.75 -10.37 -3.94
C ILE A 62 -13.24 -10.14 -3.99
N VAL A 63 -12.45 -10.74 -3.11
CA VAL A 63 -10.98 -10.65 -3.11
C VAL A 63 -10.38 -11.88 -3.77
N GLY A 64 -9.76 -11.68 -4.92
CA GLY A 64 -9.10 -12.75 -5.69
C GLY A 64 -7.68 -13.01 -5.24
N GLU A 65 -6.95 -11.97 -4.88
CA GLU A 65 -5.55 -12.07 -4.45
C GLU A 65 -5.21 -10.98 -3.43
N VAL A 66 -4.40 -11.33 -2.46
CA VAL A 66 -3.75 -10.41 -1.52
C VAL A 66 -2.25 -10.61 -1.61
N ARG A 67 -1.51 -9.51 -1.75
CA ARG A 67 -0.04 -9.51 -1.76
C ARG A 67 0.47 -8.51 -0.73
N SER A 68 1.55 -8.86 -0.05
CA SER A 68 2.25 -7.91 0.82
C SER A 68 3.76 -8.12 0.77
N GLN A 69 4.50 -7.01 0.91
CA GLN A 69 5.94 -6.99 1.04
C GLN A 69 6.35 -5.85 1.97
N GLY A 70 6.95 -6.19 3.12
CA GLY A 70 7.17 -5.22 4.19
C GLY A 70 5.85 -4.55 4.58
N MET A 71 5.78 -3.23 4.50
CA MET A 71 4.58 -2.44 4.80
C MET A 71 3.74 -2.09 3.56
N LEU A 72 4.06 -2.62 2.39
CA LEU A 72 3.24 -2.47 1.21
C LEU A 72 2.24 -3.62 1.11
N GLY A 73 1.02 -3.32 0.72
CA GLY A 73 -0.02 -4.31 0.48
C GLY A 73 -0.84 -4.01 -0.77
N ALA A 74 -1.33 -5.05 -1.42
CA ALA A 74 -2.22 -4.93 -2.56
C ALA A 74 -3.33 -5.99 -2.48
N ILE A 75 -4.52 -5.61 -2.92
CA ILE A 75 -5.71 -6.44 -2.97
C ILE A 75 -6.25 -6.36 -4.39
N GLU A 76 -6.45 -7.49 -5.04
CA GLU A 76 -7.12 -7.56 -6.35
C GLU A 76 -8.58 -7.96 -6.17
N LEU A 77 -9.49 -7.17 -6.74
CA LEU A 77 -10.92 -7.44 -6.71
C LEU A 77 -11.35 -8.25 -7.92
N VAL A 78 -12.15 -9.28 -7.68
CA VAL A 78 -12.64 -10.20 -8.71
C VAL A 78 -14.13 -10.47 -8.49
N ARG A 79 -14.84 -10.80 -9.57
CA ARG A 79 -16.24 -11.21 -9.51
C ARG A 79 -16.41 -12.58 -8.88
N GLU A 80 -15.48 -13.49 -9.16
CA GLU A 80 -15.48 -14.87 -8.67
C GLU A 80 -14.06 -15.30 -8.35
N LYS A 81 -13.87 -15.87 -7.17
CA LYS A 81 -12.56 -16.39 -6.74
C LYS A 81 -12.04 -17.45 -7.72
N GLY A 82 -10.73 -17.41 -7.95
CA GLY A 82 -10.07 -18.30 -8.90
C GLY A 82 -10.15 -17.84 -10.36
N THR A 83 -10.87 -16.77 -10.64
CA THR A 83 -10.89 -16.11 -11.95
C THR A 83 -10.12 -14.79 -11.91
N LYS A 84 -10.03 -14.14 -13.08
CA LYS A 84 -9.57 -12.75 -13.20
C LYS A 84 -10.69 -11.85 -13.73
N ASP A 85 -11.92 -12.30 -13.59
CA ASP A 85 -13.09 -11.59 -14.10
C ASP A 85 -13.36 -10.35 -13.26
N ARG A 86 -13.52 -9.24 -13.93
CA ARG A 86 -13.83 -7.96 -13.30
C ARG A 86 -15.23 -7.96 -12.71
N ILE A 87 -15.40 -7.35 -11.56
CA ILE A 87 -16.71 -7.13 -10.94
C ILE A 87 -17.56 -6.22 -11.83
N ALA A 88 -16.96 -5.11 -12.31
CA ALA A 88 -17.62 -4.13 -13.16
C ALA A 88 -16.66 -3.56 -14.22
N PRO A 89 -17.19 -3.00 -15.35
CA PRO A 89 -16.38 -2.28 -16.33
C PRO A 89 -15.63 -1.10 -15.71
N ASP A 90 -14.55 -0.69 -16.37
CA ASP A 90 -13.76 0.52 -16.04
C ASP A 90 -13.32 0.61 -14.58
N SER A 91 -13.11 -0.54 -13.94
CA SER A 91 -12.73 -0.66 -12.53
C SER A 91 -13.69 0.05 -11.56
N ALA A 92 -14.96 0.19 -11.93
CA ALA A 92 -15.96 0.94 -11.15
C ALA A 92 -16.11 0.38 -9.72
N ALA A 93 -16.04 -0.94 -9.54
CA ALA A 93 -16.10 -1.56 -8.22
C ALA A 93 -14.90 -1.18 -7.35
N ALA A 94 -13.67 -1.17 -7.90
CA ALA A 94 -12.48 -0.76 -7.15
C ALA A 94 -12.50 0.75 -6.80
N VAL A 95 -13.01 1.58 -7.71
CA VAL A 95 -13.25 3.01 -7.46
C VAL A 95 -14.27 3.20 -6.33
N PHE A 96 -15.38 2.45 -6.35
CA PHE A 96 -16.39 2.47 -5.30
C PHE A 96 -15.79 2.04 -3.95
N CYS A 97 -15.06 0.94 -3.92
CA CYS A 97 -14.41 0.42 -2.72
C CYS A 97 -13.44 1.45 -2.10
N ARG A 98 -12.57 2.07 -2.93
CA ARG A 98 -11.71 3.16 -2.49
C ARG A 98 -12.51 4.31 -1.88
N ASN A 99 -13.57 4.75 -2.53
CA ASN A 99 -14.39 5.88 -2.07
C ASN A 99 -15.09 5.54 -0.74
N SER A 100 -15.59 4.32 -0.59
CA SER A 100 -16.16 3.81 0.66
C SER A 100 -15.12 3.79 1.79
N ALA A 101 -13.91 3.30 1.51
CA ALA A 101 -12.80 3.34 2.50
C ALA A 101 -12.50 4.79 2.93
N ILE A 102 -12.43 5.73 2.00
CA ILE A 102 -12.18 7.15 2.32
C ILE A 102 -13.30 7.74 3.17
N GLN A 103 -14.56 7.43 2.88
CA GLN A 103 -15.70 7.87 3.69
C GLN A 103 -15.65 7.33 5.12
N ASN A 104 -15.07 6.14 5.29
CA ASN A 104 -14.82 5.51 6.59
C ASN A 104 -13.52 5.98 7.28
N GLY A 105 -12.81 6.98 6.70
CA GLY A 105 -11.61 7.58 7.28
C GLY A 105 -10.29 6.92 6.89
N PHE A 106 -10.29 6.00 5.94
CA PHE A 106 -9.08 5.27 5.50
C PHE A 106 -8.70 5.61 4.06
N MET A 107 -7.52 6.21 3.89
CA MET A 107 -7.01 6.53 2.55
C MET A 107 -6.33 5.31 1.92
N VAL A 108 -6.91 4.80 0.85
CA VAL A 108 -6.35 3.74 0.03
C VAL A 108 -6.22 4.20 -1.43
N ARG A 109 -5.26 3.64 -2.16
CA ARG A 109 -5.06 3.96 -3.58
C ARG A 109 -5.67 2.87 -4.45
N GLN A 110 -6.51 3.26 -5.41
CA GLN A 110 -7.01 2.37 -6.44
C GLN A 110 -6.10 2.39 -7.67
N VAL A 111 -5.79 1.20 -8.21
CA VAL A 111 -5.05 1.02 -9.48
C VAL A 111 -5.68 -0.16 -10.22
N GLY A 112 -6.27 0.10 -11.39
CA GLY A 112 -7.04 -0.94 -12.10
C GLY A 112 -8.16 -1.48 -11.21
N ASP A 113 -8.28 -2.79 -11.14
CA ASP A 113 -9.26 -3.47 -10.29
C ASP A 113 -8.74 -3.76 -8.87
N GLY A 114 -7.60 -3.18 -8.50
CA GLY A 114 -6.96 -3.41 -7.21
C GLY A 114 -6.91 -2.18 -6.30
N LEU A 115 -6.67 -2.44 -5.04
CA LEU A 115 -6.37 -1.44 -4.01
C LEU A 115 -4.95 -1.63 -3.52
N ILE A 116 -4.24 -0.52 -3.35
CA ILE A 116 -2.89 -0.48 -2.78
C ILE A 116 -2.97 0.22 -1.43
N LEU A 117 -2.35 -0.42 -0.43
CA LEU A 117 -2.23 0.07 0.93
C LEU A 117 -0.74 0.26 1.25
N SER A 118 -0.41 1.41 1.82
CA SER A 118 0.94 1.76 2.21
C SER A 118 0.87 2.62 3.48
N PRO A 119 0.62 2.01 4.64
CA PRO A 119 0.57 2.74 5.90
C PRO A 119 1.95 3.31 6.26
N PRO A 120 2.02 4.37 7.08
CA PRO A 120 3.29 4.92 7.55
C PRO A 120 4.02 3.88 8.41
N LEU A 121 5.37 3.92 8.41
CA LEU A 121 6.19 2.97 9.15
C LEU A 121 5.98 3.02 10.67
N ILE A 122 5.47 4.14 11.18
CA ILE A 122 5.18 4.36 12.62
C ILE A 122 3.78 3.91 13.04
N ILE A 123 3.01 3.29 12.14
CA ILE A 123 1.67 2.77 12.45
C ILE A 123 1.76 1.70 13.56
N THR A 124 0.84 1.74 14.47
CA THR A 124 0.72 0.74 15.54
C THR A 124 -0.08 -0.49 15.08
N GLU A 125 0.10 -1.62 15.77
CA GLU A 125 -0.69 -2.84 15.51
C GLU A 125 -2.21 -2.59 15.63
N SER A 126 -2.63 -1.80 16.62
CA SER A 126 -4.04 -1.42 16.78
C SER A 126 -4.57 -0.59 15.61
N GLU A 127 -3.77 0.32 15.07
CA GLU A 127 -4.15 1.12 13.90
C GLU A 127 -4.18 0.27 12.62
N ILE A 128 -3.29 -0.73 12.51
CA ILE A 128 -3.33 -1.73 11.44
C ILE A 128 -4.66 -2.49 11.49
N ASP A 129 -5.04 -2.99 12.66
CA ASP A 129 -6.30 -3.73 12.81
C ASP A 129 -7.53 -2.86 12.48
N GLN A 130 -7.51 -1.57 12.85
CA GLN A 130 -8.55 -0.62 12.48
C GLN A 130 -8.59 -0.37 10.96
N LEU A 131 -7.43 -0.20 10.33
CA LEU A 131 -7.32 -0.03 8.88
C LEU A 131 -7.91 -1.25 8.15
N ILE A 132 -7.52 -2.46 8.55
CA ILE A 132 -8.00 -3.70 7.93
C ILE A 132 -9.51 -3.88 8.14
N ALA A 133 -10.04 -3.56 9.31
CA ALA A 133 -11.48 -3.58 9.56
C ALA A 133 -12.22 -2.57 8.68
N GLY A 134 -11.67 -1.36 8.50
CA GLY A 134 -12.26 -0.34 7.62
C GLY A 134 -12.22 -0.72 6.14
N VAL A 135 -11.14 -1.36 5.70
CA VAL A 135 -11.04 -1.90 4.34
C VAL A 135 -12.04 -3.05 4.14
N HIS A 136 -12.18 -3.95 5.12
CA HIS A 136 -13.17 -5.03 5.06
C HIS A 136 -14.60 -4.47 4.92
N ALA A 137 -14.96 -3.46 5.71
CA ALA A 137 -16.27 -2.81 5.59
C ALA A 137 -16.49 -2.16 4.20
N ALA A 138 -15.43 -1.62 3.60
CA ALA A 138 -15.51 -1.08 2.23
C ALA A 138 -15.68 -2.20 1.18
N LEU A 139 -15.07 -3.37 1.40
CA LEU A 139 -15.28 -4.55 0.56
C LEU A 139 -16.72 -5.07 0.68
N ASP A 140 -17.27 -5.17 1.90
CA ASP A 140 -18.68 -5.54 2.14
C ASP A 140 -19.64 -4.60 1.41
N ALA A 141 -19.42 -3.29 1.54
CA ALA A 141 -20.23 -2.28 0.83
C ALA A 141 -20.12 -2.42 -0.71
N THR A 142 -18.94 -2.81 -1.20
CA THR A 142 -18.73 -3.01 -2.64
C THR A 142 -19.44 -4.26 -3.12
N ALA A 143 -19.32 -5.37 -2.41
CA ALA A 143 -20.03 -6.61 -2.73
C ALA A 143 -21.56 -6.44 -2.74
N ALA A 144 -22.08 -5.60 -1.85
CA ALA A 144 -23.50 -5.28 -1.80
C ALA A 144 -23.97 -4.35 -2.94
N ALA A 145 -23.08 -3.60 -3.58
CA ALA A 145 -23.41 -2.63 -4.62
C ALA A 145 -23.31 -3.20 -6.05
N PHE A 146 -22.59 -4.30 -6.25
CA PHE A 146 -22.31 -4.90 -7.55
C PHE A 146 -22.64 -6.39 -7.61
#